data_ad9c0e56d5ac1fe42afbcacdfb2ab082
#
_entry.id   ad9c0e56d5ac1fe42afbcacdfb2ab082
#
_cell.length_a   1.000
_cell.length_b   1.000
_cell.length_c   1.000
_cell.angle_alpha   90.00
_cell.angle_beta   90.00
_cell.angle_gamma   90.00
#
_symmetry.space_group_name_H-M   'P 1'
#
loop_
_entity.id
_entity.type
_entity.pdbx_description
1 polymer ?
#
loop_
_entity_poly.entity_id
_entity_poly.type
_entity_poly.pdbx_seq_one_letter_code
_entity_poly.pdbx_strand_id
1 'polypeptide(L)'
;MRPSQKQITPEQLAFAQAHALVRIVDDQADLREALSFVLDMEGWKTISYGRAEDFFTGDSPSEPGCVVLDVRMPGMSGIEAQHEMRSRGIALPIIFLTGHGDVDMAVGAVQDGAFDFLLKPVDNERFLNLSLIHISE
;
A
#
# COMPACT_ATOMS: atom_id res chain seq x y z
N MET A 1 17.08 -14.70 -5.76
CA MET A 1 15.79 -15.27 -6.18
C MET A 1 14.86 -15.34 -4.99
N ARG A 2 13.68 -14.81 -5.12
CA ARG A 2 12.69 -14.89 -4.05
C ARG A 2 11.98 -16.24 -4.14
N PRO A 3 12.12 -17.10 -3.15
CA PRO A 3 11.45 -18.40 -3.20
C PRO A 3 9.94 -18.30 -3.11
N SER A 4 9.44 -17.13 -2.80
CA SER A 4 8.00 -16.92 -2.59
C SER A 4 7.26 -16.33 -3.79
N GLN A 5 7.91 -16.21 -4.95
CA GLN A 5 7.19 -15.77 -6.14
C GLN A 5 6.31 -16.92 -6.62
N LYS A 6 5.13 -16.97 -6.05
CA LYS A 6 4.11 -17.89 -6.52
C LYS A 6 3.51 -17.35 -7.79
N GLN A 7 3.40 -18.20 -8.78
CA GLN A 7 2.62 -17.84 -9.95
C GLN A 7 1.15 -17.90 -9.57
N ILE A 8 0.48 -16.79 -9.71
CA ILE A 8 -0.94 -16.70 -9.44
C ILE A 8 -1.73 -17.19 -10.66
N THR A 9 -2.71 -18.04 -10.43
CA THR A 9 -3.58 -18.52 -11.51
C THR A 9 -4.59 -17.43 -11.91
N PRO A 10 -5.17 -17.50 -13.13
CA PRO A 10 -6.23 -16.55 -13.51
C PRO A 10 -7.40 -16.53 -12.54
N GLU A 11 -7.77 -17.69 -11.99
CA GLU A 11 -8.87 -17.79 -11.03
C GLU A 11 -8.52 -17.11 -9.71
N GLN A 12 -7.30 -17.30 -9.23
CA GLN A 12 -6.81 -16.63 -8.01
C GLN A 12 -6.76 -15.12 -8.20
N LEU A 13 -6.30 -14.66 -9.36
CA LEU A 13 -6.26 -13.25 -9.68
C LEU A 13 -7.66 -12.65 -9.70
N ALA A 14 -8.61 -13.32 -10.38
CA ALA A 14 -9.98 -12.83 -10.45
C ALA A 14 -10.62 -12.75 -9.06
N PHE A 15 -10.37 -13.74 -8.22
CA PHE A 15 -10.87 -13.74 -6.84
C PHE A 15 -10.30 -12.57 -6.05
N ALA A 16 -8.99 -12.38 -6.11
CA ALA A 16 -8.33 -11.29 -5.40
C ALA A 16 -8.84 -9.93 -5.88
N GLN A 17 -8.98 -9.72 -7.19
CA GLN A 17 -9.50 -8.48 -7.74
C GLN A 17 -10.94 -8.20 -7.32
N ALA A 18 -11.73 -9.25 -7.13
CA ALA A 18 -13.13 -9.10 -6.71
C ALA A 18 -13.25 -8.76 -5.22
N HIS A 19 -12.29 -9.18 -4.40
CA HIS A 19 -12.41 -9.12 -2.93
C HIS A 19 -11.40 -8.22 -2.24
N ALA A 20 -10.31 -7.86 -2.92
CA ALA A 20 -9.26 -7.05 -2.31
C ALA A 20 -9.43 -5.57 -2.62
N LEU A 21 -9.05 -4.74 -1.66
CA LEU A 21 -9.09 -3.29 -1.79
C LEU A 21 -7.68 -2.73 -1.56
N VAL A 22 -7.18 -1.95 -2.51
CA VAL A 22 -5.89 -1.27 -2.36
C VAL A 22 -6.16 0.16 -1.89
N ARG A 23 -5.69 0.49 -0.69
CA ARG A 23 -5.79 1.85 -0.14
C ARG A 23 -4.51 2.60 -0.48
N ILE A 24 -4.67 3.80 -1.01
CA ILE A 24 -3.53 4.66 -1.35
C ILE A 24 -3.63 5.91 -0.48
N VAL A 25 -2.68 6.08 0.43
CA VAL A 25 -2.67 7.17 1.40
C VAL A 25 -1.45 8.03 1.13
N ASP A 26 -1.66 9.19 0.51
CA ASP A 26 -0.58 10.10 0.12
C ASP A 26 -1.18 11.48 -0.03
N ASP A 27 -0.48 12.53 0.43
CA ASP A 27 -0.99 13.89 0.36
C ASP A 27 -0.89 14.51 -1.04
N GLN A 28 -0.17 13.88 -1.96
CA GLN A 28 -0.04 14.35 -3.33
C GLN A 28 -1.17 13.78 -4.20
N ALA A 29 -2.12 14.62 -4.57
CA ALA A 29 -3.29 14.19 -5.35
C ALA A 29 -2.90 13.57 -6.69
N ASP A 30 -1.93 14.16 -7.37
CA ASP A 30 -1.48 13.67 -8.69
C ASP A 30 -0.92 12.24 -8.58
N LEU A 31 -0.17 11.95 -7.52
CA LEU A 31 0.38 10.63 -7.32
C LEU A 31 -0.73 9.61 -6.99
N ARG A 32 -1.68 10.00 -6.13
CA ARG A 32 -2.82 9.13 -5.83
C ARG A 32 -3.58 8.77 -7.10
N GLU A 33 -3.85 9.75 -7.94
CA GLU A 33 -4.57 9.53 -9.19
C GLU A 33 -3.79 8.61 -10.14
N ALA A 34 -2.48 8.82 -10.25
CA ALA A 34 -1.65 8.02 -11.13
C ALA A 34 -1.59 6.56 -10.69
N LEU A 35 -1.41 6.32 -9.39
CA LEU A 35 -1.35 4.96 -8.87
C LEU A 35 -2.71 4.26 -8.95
N SER A 36 -3.78 4.98 -8.65
CA SER A 36 -5.14 4.44 -8.79
C SER A 36 -5.43 4.06 -10.23
N PHE A 37 -5.06 4.91 -11.18
CA PHE A 37 -5.26 4.64 -12.60
C PHE A 37 -4.55 3.36 -13.02
N VAL A 38 -3.29 3.20 -12.63
CA VAL A 38 -2.50 2.01 -12.97
C VAL A 38 -3.16 0.73 -12.44
N LEU A 39 -3.62 0.77 -11.19
CA LEU A 39 -4.29 -0.37 -10.57
C LEU A 39 -5.67 -0.64 -11.19
N ASP A 40 -6.43 0.42 -11.44
CA ASP A 40 -7.75 0.29 -12.06
C ASP A 40 -7.66 -0.35 -13.44
N MET A 41 -6.65 0.02 -14.22
CA MET A 41 -6.42 -0.57 -15.54
C MET A 41 -6.13 -2.06 -15.48
N GLU A 42 -5.59 -2.52 -14.36
CA GLU A 42 -5.31 -3.94 -14.15
C GLU A 42 -6.48 -4.67 -13.48
N GLY A 43 -7.57 -3.97 -13.19
CA GLY A 43 -8.76 -4.59 -12.62
C GLY A 43 -8.86 -4.58 -11.09
N TRP A 44 -7.94 -3.90 -10.40
CA TRP A 44 -7.97 -3.82 -8.94
C TRP A 44 -8.91 -2.71 -8.47
N LYS A 45 -9.55 -2.94 -7.34
CA LYS A 45 -10.35 -1.91 -6.67
C LYS A 45 -9.44 -1.05 -5.83
N THR A 46 -9.60 0.26 -5.95
CA THR A 46 -8.78 1.23 -5.21
C THR A 46 -9.64 2.23 -4.49
N ILE A 47 -9.11 2.75 -3.39
CA ILE A 47 -9.63 3.94 -2.72
C ILE A 47 -8.43 4.75 -2.26
N SER A 48 -8.54 6.07 -2.29
CA SER A 48 -7.42 6.91 -1.89
C SER A 48 -7.83 7.92 -0.84
N TYR A 49 -6.86 8.27 0.00
CA TYR A 49 -7.01 9.23 1.08
C TYR A 49 -5.85 10.20 1.03
N GLY A 50 -6.14 11.48 1.21
CA GLY A 50 -5.10 12.52 1.23
C GLY A 50 -4.40 12.65 2.58
N ARG A 51 -4.92 12.02 3.62
CA ARG A 51 -4.39 12.07 4.98
C ARG A 51 -4.59 10.73 5.67
N ALA A 52 -3.67 10.39 6.57
CA ALA A 52 -3.82 9.16 7.35
C ALA A 52 -5.07 9.18 8.22
N GLU A 53 -5.40 10.35 8.77
CA GLU A 53 -6.61 10.51 9.59
C GLU A 53 -7.87 10.11 8.84
N ASP A 54 -7.94 10.46 7.55
CA ASP A 54 -9.09 10.10 6.70
C ASP A 54 -9.18 8.60 6.47
N PHE A 55 -8.04 7.94 6.35
CA PHE A 55 -8.00 6.48 6.27
C PHE A 55 -8.61 5.85 7.54
N PHE A 56 -8.22 6.33 8.70
CA PHE A 56 -8.70 5.76 9.96
C PHE A 56 -10.18 6.01 10.20
N THR A 57 -10.74 7.10 9.69
CA THR A 57 -12.15 7.42 9.90
C THR A 57 -13.06 6.86 8.81
N GLY A 58 -12.55 6.67 7.60
CA GLY A 58 -13.38 6.34 6.44
C GLY A 58 -13.22 4.93 5.89
N ASP A 59 -12.18 4.22 6.26
CA ASP A 59 -11.90 2.92 5.67
C ASP A 59 -12.60 1.78 6.40
N SER A 60 -12.77 0.66 5.69
CA SER A 60 -13.23 -0.61 6.26
C SER A 60 -12.03 -1.55 6.34
N PRO A 61 -11.27 -1.50 7.44
CA PRO A 61 -10.00 -2.23 7.50
C PRO A 61 -10.16 -3.76 7.57
N SER A 62 -11.38 -4.25 7.76
CA SER A 62 -11.66 -5.69 7.68
C SER A 62 -11.68 -6.20 6.23
N GLU A 63 -11.82 -5.33 5.25
CA GLU A 63 -11.73 -5.75 3.85
C GLU A 63 -10.29 -6.09 3.51
N PRO A 64 -10.03 -7.27 2.91
CA PRO A 64 -8.66 -7.65 2.57
C PRO A 64 -8.05 -6.74 1.53
N GLY A 65 -6.73 -6.77 1.43
CA GLY A 65 -5.99 -5.95 0.48
C GLY A 65 -4.68 -5.48 1.08
N CYS A 66 -4.31 -4.24 0.78
CA CYS A 66 -3.09 -3.65 1.31
C CYS A 66 -3.23 -2.14 1.43
N VAL A 67 -2.25 -1.51 2.06
CA VAL A 67 -2.17 -0.06 2.21
C VAL A 67 -0.86 0.41 1.59
N VAL A 68 -0.96 1.32 0.63
CA VAL A 68 0.19 2.04 0.06
C VAL A 68 0.23 3.36 0.79
N LEU A 69 1.32 3.63 1.52
CA LEU A 69 1.36 4.66 2.54
C LEU A 69 2.60 5.53 2.39
N ASP A 70 2.40 6.82 2.21
CA ASP A 70 3.51 7.78 2.17
C ASP A 70 4.13 7.91 3.56
N VAL A 71 5.46 7.92 3.63
CA VAL A 71 6.19 8.08 4.89
C VAL A 71 5.94 9.45 5.50
N ARG A 72 5.94 10.52 4.67
CA ARG A 72 5.75 11.89 5.15
C ARG A 72 4.46 12.49 4.65
N MET A 73 3.62 12.89 5.59
CA MET A 73 2.38 13.59 5.29
C MET A 73 2.14 14.65 6.37
N PRO A 74 1.44 15.75 6.03
CA PRO A 74 0.99 16.69 7.06
C PRO A 74 0.08 15.98 8.07
N GLY A 75 0.15 16.40 9.32
CA GLY A 75 -0.60 15.74 10.38
C GLY A 75 0.06 14.43 10.77
N MET A 76 -0.67 13.33 10.77
CA MET A 76 -0.12 12.01 11.09
C MET A 76 0.78 11.54 9.94
N SER A 77 2.04 11.22 10.26
CA SER A 77 2.98 10.67 9.28
C SER A 77 2.64 9.21 8.97
N GLY A 78 3.25 8.67 7.89
CA GLY A 78 3.07 7.25 7.58
C GLY A 78 3.61 6.34 8.67
N ILE A 79 4.70 6.71 9.31
CA ILE A 79 5.26 5.91 10.41
C ILE A 79 4.32 5.90 11.61
N GLU A 80 3.76 7.06 11.95
CA GLU A 80 2.76 7.13 13.02
C GLU A 80 1.51 6.32 12.66
N ALA A 81 1.10 6.36 11.39
CA ALA A 81 -0.03 5.57 10.92
C ALA A 81 0.24 4.07 11.05
N GLN A 82 1.44 3.61 10.77
CA GLN A 82 1.82 2.21 10.95
C GLN A 82 1.64 1.78 12.42
N HIS A 83 2.10 2.62 13.36
CA HIS A 83 1.94 2.34 14.78
C HIS A 83 0.47 2.34 15.19
N GLU A 84 -0.30 3.26 14.66
CA GLU A 84 -1.74 3.35 14.95
C GLU A 84 -2.49 2.12 14.41
N MET A 85 -2.14 1.66 13.21
CA MET A 85 -2.73 0.45 12.65
C MET A 85 -2.45 -0.76 13.56
N ARG A 86 -1.22 -0.90 14.02
CA ARG A 86 -0.85 -1.98 14.92
C ARG A 86 -1.65 -1.90 16.23
N SER A 87 -1.77 -0.70 16.77
CA SER A 87 -2.52 -0.45 18.00
C SER A 87 -3.99 -0.84 17.86
N ARG A 88 -4.57 -0.66 16.69
CA ARG A 88 -5.97 -0.99 16.41
C ARG A 88 -6.17 -2.43 15.93
N GLY A 89 -5.11 -3.21 15.82
CA GLY A 89 -5.20 -4.58 15.33
C GLY A 89 -5.47 -4.69 13.84
N ILE A 90 -5.15 -3.66 13.07
CA ILE A 90 -5.30 -3.67 11.61
C ILE A 90 -4.10 -4.38 11.03
N ALA A 91 -4.32 -5.55 10.44
CA ALA A 91 -3.25 -6.41 9.95
C ALA A 91 -3.00 -6.30 8.45
N LEU A 92 -3.46 -5.23 7.81
CA LEU A 92 -3.23 -5.03 6.37
C LEU A 92 -1.74 -4.84 6.09
N PRO A 93 -1.20 -5.52 5.06
CA PRO A 93 0.19 -5.28 4.64
C PRO A 93 0.39 -3.84 4.20
N ILE A 94 1.55 -3.27 4.53
CA ILE A 94 1.87 -1.88 4.20
C ILE A 94 3.03 -1.84 3.22
N ILE A 95 2.86 -1.10 2.13
CA ILE A 95 3.93 -0.75 1.20
C ILE A 95 4.15 0.75 1.35
N PHE A 96 5.33 1.13 1.85
CA PHE A 96 5.63 2.54 2.03
C PHE A 96 6.10 3.19 0.73
N LEU A 97 5.73 4.46 0.52
CA LEU A 97 6.30 5.31 -0.52
C LEU A 97 7.21 6.31 0.17
N THR A 98 8.43 6.48 -0.32
CA THR A 98 9.41 7.33 0.33
C THR A 98 10.24 8.13 -0.67
N GLY A 99 10.61 9.34 -0.31
CA GLY A 99 11.62 10.12 -1.04
C GLY A 99 13.02 9.68 -0.63
N HIS A 100 14.02 10.12 -1.38
CA HIS A 100 15.41 9.72 -1.15
C HIS A 100 15.92 10.13 0.24
N GLY A 101 15.41 11.21 0.80
CA GLY A 101 15.84 11.69 2.12
C GLY A 101 15.27 10.88 3.28
N ASP A 102 14.31 9.99 3.04
CA ASP A 102 13.61 9.25 4.09
C ASP A 102 13.81 7.74 4.02
N VAL A 103 14.80 7.27 3.27
CA VAL A 103 15.05 5.84 3.07
C VAL A 103 15.32 5.14 4.41
N ASP A 104 16.08 5.76 5.29
CA ASP A 104 16.36 5.15 6.60
C ASP A 104 15.11 4.94 7.42
N MET A 105 14.16 5.87 7.36
CA MET A 105 12.87 5.73 8.03
C MET A 105 12.06 4.57 7.45
N ALA A 106 12.08 4.44 6.11
CA ALA A 106 11.38 3.35 5.43
C ALA A 106 11.98 1.98 5.77
N VAL A 107 13.32 1.90 5.81
CA VAL A 107 13.99 0.67 6.21
C VAL A 107 13.57 0.28 7.64
N GLY A 108 13.56 1.23 8.56
CA GLY A 108 13.09 0.98 9.92
C GLY A 108 11.66 0.49 9.96
N ALA A 109 10.79 1.06 9.13
CA ALA A 109 9.38 0.67 9.07
C ALA A 109 9.21 -0.76 8.55
N VAL A 110 10.04 -1.19 7.60
CA VAL A 110 10.03 -2.58 7.11
C VAL A 110 10.49 -3.52 8.22
N GLN A 111 11.52 -3.15 8.96
CA GLN A 111 11.97 -3.94 10.12
C GLN A 111 10.89 -4.04 11.19
N ASP A 112 10.02 -3.04 11.30
CA ASP A 112 8.91 -3.02 12.24
C ASP A 112 7.65 -3.73 11.71
N GLY A 113 7.72 -4.33 10.53
CA GLY A 113 6.65 -5.18 10.02
C GLY A 113 5.98 -4.73 8.74
N ALA A 114 6.36 -3.59 8.15
CA ALA A 114 5.87 -3.24 6.83
C ALA A 114 6.42 -4.25 5.81
N PHE A 115 5.69 -4.42 4.72
CA PHE A 115 6.09 -5.39 3.71
C PHE A 115 7.33 -4.95 2.95
N ASP A 116 7.29 -3.73 2.44
CA ASP A 116 8.38 -3.21 1.61
C ASP A 116 8.20 -1.70 1.46
N PHE A 117 9.12 -1.08 0.74
CA PHE A 117 8.99 0.33 0.39
C PHE A 117 9.42 0.53 -1.06
N LEU A 118 8.91 1.62 -1.66
CA LEU A 118 9.27 2.05 -3.00
C LEU A 118 9.73 3.49 -2.95
N LEU A 119 10.78 3.80 -3.72
CA LEU A 119 11.27 5.16 -3.86
C LEU A 119 10.40 5.95 -4.84
N LYS A 120 10.15 7.20 -4.53
CA LYS A 120 9.56 8.15 -5.48
C LYS A 120 10.67 8.68 -6.40
N PRO A 121 10.42 8.84 -7.68
CA PRO A 121 9.19 8.56 -8.42
C PRO A 121 8.94 7.06 -8.54
N VAL A 122 7.67 6.67 -8.46
CA VAL A 122 7.30 5.26 -8.39
C VAL A 122 7.38 4.63 -9.78
N ASP A 123 8.09 3.50 -9.85
CA ASP A 123 8.11 2.65 -11.05
C ASP A 123 6.81 1.82 -11.06
N ASN A 124 5.96 2.05 -12.05
CA ASN A 124 4.65 1.41 -12.12
C ASN A 124 4.73 -0.11 -12.17
N GLU A 125 5.69 -0.66 -12.91
CA GLU A 125 5.84 -2.10 -13.02
C GLU A 125 6.21 -2.72 -11.67
N ARG A 126 7.15 -2.12 -10.96
CA ARG A 126 7.55 -2.58 -9.64
C ARG A 126 6.42 -2.45 -8.64
N PHE A 127 5.66 -1.36 -8.71
CA PHE A 127 4.50 -1.14 -7.86
C PHE A 127 3.45 -2.22 -8.07
N LEU A 128 3.12 -2.53 -9.33
CA LEU A 128 2.14 -3.57 -9.65
C LEU A 128 2.59 -4.93 -9.16
N ASN A 129 3.87 -5.25 -9.33
CA ASN A 129 4.40 -6.54 -8.89
C ASN A 129 4.30 -6.70 -7.38
N LEU A 130 4.62 -5.67 -6.60
CA LEU A 130 4.51 -5.73 -5.16
C LEU A 130 3.06 -5.87 -4.71
N SER A 131 2.16 -5.10 -5.30
CA SER A 131 0.74 -5.15 -4.97
C SER A 131 0.15 -6.52 -5.27
N LEU A 132 0.47 -7.11 -6.43
CA LEU A 132 -0.01 -8.43 -6.81
C LEU A 132 0.45 -9.51 -5.84
N ILE A 133 1.71 -9.48 -5.43
CA ILE A 133 2.26 -10.48 -4.51
C ILE A 133 1.52 -10.44 -3.18
N HIS A 134 1.23 -9.25 -2.68
CA HIS A 134 0.62 -9.12 -1.37
C HIS A 134 -0.86 -9.36 -1.35
N ILE A 135 -1.56 -8.90 -2.36
CA ILE A 135 -3.01 -9.03 -2.41
C ILE A 135 -3.40 -10.47 -2.67
N SER A 136 -2.55 -11.23 -3.37
CA SER A 136 -2.85 -12.62 -3.72
C SER A 136 -2.53 -13.62 -2.60
N GLU A 137 -1.86 -13.16 -1.54
CA GLU A 137 -1.61 -13.98 -0.37
C GLU A 137 -2.75 -13.83 0.65
#